data_810d3c067361f253439ebbd122a0f2c9
#
_entry.id   810d3c067361f253439ebbd122a0f2c9
#
_cell.length_a   1.000
_cell.length_b   1.000
_cell.length_c   1.000
_cell.angle_alpha   90.00
_cell.angle_beta   90.00
_cell.angle_gamma   90.00
#
_symmetry.space_group_name_H-M   'P 1'
#
loop_
_entity.id
_entity.type
_entity.pdbx_description
1 polymer ?
#
loop_
_entity_poly.entity_id
_entity_poly.type
_entity_poly.pdbx_seq_one_letter_code
_entity_poly.pdbx_strand_id
1 'polypeptide(L)'
;KFNCNAIGLCGADANLITSKIREIKEIDYGLVGDIVSINDNFINQLLKLKISPIICSLTHNGEGQILNTNADSIASEISIKLSKNYDITLKYCFDKPGILTDKNDNLSFKKTINKTDYKQLIKNKIIYDGMVPKIESCYYALENGVSNIFIGDHKIIKTTENCTKIIL
;
A
#
# COMPACT_ATOMS: atom_id res chain seq x y z
N LYS A 1 5.28 -26.39 -2.32
CA LYS A 1 5.20 -26.55 -3.78
C LYS A 1 6.09 -25.55 -4.52
N PHE A 2 6.27 -24.34 -3.99
CA PHE A 2 7.03 -23.26 -4.64
C PHE A 2 8.32 -22.90 -3.92
N ASN A 3 8.71 -23.65 -2.87
CA ASN A 3 9.90 -23.42 -2.04
C ASN A 3 10.07 -21.95 -1.60
N CYS A 4 8.96 -21.27 -1.31
CA CYS A 4 8.96 -19.90 -0.81
C CYS A 4 9.09 -19.94 0.71
N ASN A 5 10.17 -19.37 1.24
CA ASN A 5 10.35 -19.19 2.67
C ASN A 5 9.56 -17.97 3.14
N ALA A 6 8.32 -18.16 3.57
CA ALA A 6 7.40 -17.09 3.93
C ALA A 6 6.71 -17.40 5.26
N ILE A 7 6.33 -16.34 5.97
CA ILE A 7 5.56 -16.39 7.21
C ILE A 7 4.34 -15.46 7.13
N GLY A 8 3.15 -15.97 7.49
CA GLY A 8 1.94 -15.14 7.64
C GLY A 8 1.94 -14.43 8.99
N LEU A 9 1.64 -13.14 8.98
CA LEU A 9 1.64 -12.27 10.16
C LEU A 9 0.41 -11.36 10.16
N CYS A 10 -0.05 -11.01 11.36
CA CYS A 10 -0.93 -9.87 11.60
C CYS A 10 -0.19 -8.80 12.42
N GLY A 11 -0.79 -7.64 12.59
CA GLY A 11 -0.17 -6.55 13.36
C GLY A 11 0.10 -6.88 14.82
N ALA A 12 -0.63 -7.84 15.42
CA ALA A 12 -0.42 -8.26 16.81
C ALA A 12 0.82 -9.15 16.97
N ASP A 13 1.27 -9.85 15.91
CA ASP A 13 2.44 -10.71 15.97
C ASP A 13 3.70 -9.86 16.20
N ALA A 14 4.43 -10.14 17.28
CA ALA A 14 5.61 -9.37 17.69
C ALA A 14 5.38 -7.84 17.80
N ASN A 15 4.15 -7.40 18.09
CA ASN A 15 3.75 -5.99 18.07
C ASN A 15 4.12 -5.31 16.73
N LEU A 16 3.84 -6.00 15.62
CA LEU A 16 4.30 -5.59 14.30
C LEU A 16 3.68 -4.26 13.87
N ILE A 17 2.36 -4.08 14.08
CA ILE A 17 1.64 -2.86 13.69
C ILE A 17 0.66 -2.49 14.80
N THR A 18 0.97 -1.41 15.51
CA THR A 18 0.06 -0.82 16.51
C THR A 18 -0.77 0.26 15.85
N SER A 19 -2.06 0.27 16.11
CA SER A 19 -3.04 1.23 15.60
C SER A 19 -3.90 1.78 16.75
N LYS A 20 -4.49 2.94 16.54
CA LYS A 20 -5.58 3.48 17.39
C LYS A 20 -6.91 3.31 16.67
N ILE A 21 -7.99 3.18 17.41
CA ILE A 21 -9.33 3.20 16.83
C ILE A 21 -9.55 4.54 16.14
N ARG A 22 -10.08 4.50 14.92
CA ARG A 22 -10.38 5.70 14.15
C ARG A 22 -11.41 6.56 14.89
N GLU A 23 -11.13 7.84 15.00
CA GLU A 23 -12.03 8.79 15.65
C GLU A 23 -13.36 8.88 14.89
N ILE A 24 -14.46 8.83 15.64
CA ILE A 24 -15.80 9.04 15.10
C ILE A 24 -15.95 10.54 14.80
N LYS A 25 -16.22 10.86 13.54
CA LYS A 25 -16.58 12.22 13.10
C LYS A 25 -18.06 12.26 12.68
N GLU A 26 -18.33 12.00 11.41
CA GLU A 26 -19.69 11.89 10.86
C GLU A 26 -20.17 10.43 10.80
N ILE A 27 -19.24 9.49 10.68
CA ILE A 27 -19.50 8.05 10.53
C ILE A 27 -18.71 7.29 11.58
N ASP A 28 -19.38 6.37 12.27
CA ASP A 28 -18.74 5.38 13.12
C ASP A 28 -18.31 4.20 12.24
N TYR A 29 -17.00 4.03 12.09
CA TYR A 29 -16.41 2.91 11.34
C TYR A 29 -16.19 1.65 12.19
N GLY A 30 -16.60 1.65 13.46
CA GLY A 30 -16.40 0.55 14.39
C GLY A 30 -14.92 0.29 14.67
N LEU A 31 -14.50 -0.97 14.59
CA LEU A 31 -13.13 -1.39 14.91
C LEU A 31 -12.14 -1.14 13.74
N VAL A 32 -12.18 0.03 13.13
CA VAL A 32 -11.18 0.45 12.14
C VAL A 32 -10.00 1.10 12.83
N GLY A 33 -8.78 0.68 12.45
CA GLY A 33 -7.53 1.17 13.01
C GLY A 33 -6.79 2.15 12.11
N ASP A 34 -6.30 3.24 12.70
CA ASP A 34 -5.33 4.14 12.08
C ASP A 34 -3.95 3.83 12.65
N ILE A 35 -2.95 3.60 11.78
CA ILE A 35 -1.62 3.14 12.16
C ILE A 35 -0.92 4.18 13.02
N VAL A 36 -0.37 3.76 14.15
CA VAL A 36 0.44 4.57 15.07
C VAL A 36 1.91 4.23 14.96
N SER A 37 2.24 2.95 14.91
CA SER A 37 3.63 2.51 14.83
C SER A 37 3.79 1.17 14.10
N ILE A 38 4.98 0.97 13.54
CA ILE A 38 5.40 -0.27 12.89
C ILE A 38 6.74 -0.70 13.50
N ASN A 39 6.84 -1.97 13.86
CA ASN A 39 8.07 -2.62 14.31
C ASN A 39 8.92 -3.02 13.10
N ASP A 40 9.58 -2.05 12.46
CA ASP A 40 10.45 -2.27 11.32
C ASP A 40 11.69 -3.11 11.67
N ASN A 41 12.14 -3.10 12.93
CA ASN A 41 13.22 -3.97 13.38
C ASN A 41 12.87 -5.45 13.20
N PHE A 42 11.65 -5.85 13.56
CA PHE A 42 11.22 -7.24 13.38
C PHE A 42 11.15 -7.62 11.90
N ILE A 43 10.62 -6.73 11.04
CA ILE A 43 10.62 -6.95 9.57
C ILE A 43 12.06 -7.12 9.06
N ASN A 44 12.98 -6.23 9.48
CA ASN A 44 14.38 -6.29 9.09
C ASN A 44 15.06 -7.62 9.51
N GLN A 45 14.72 -8.16 10.69
CA GLN A 45 15.24 -9.46 11.12
C GLN A 45 14.74 -10.59 10.22
N LEU A 46 13.46 -10.61 9.87
CA LEU A 46 12.88 -11.59 8.95
C LEU A 46 13.57 -11.54 7.58
N LEU A 47 13.76 -10.33 7.03
CA LEU A 47 14.43 -10.14 5.75
C LEU A 47 15.90 -10.62 5.78
N LYS A 48 16.64 -10.37 6.87
CA LYS A 48 18.00 -10.90 7.06
C LYS A 48 18.04 -12.42 7.10
N LEU A 49 17.01 -13.06 7.63
CA LEU A 49 16.82 -14.51 7.62
C LEU A 49 16.30 -15.04 6.28
N LYS A 50 16.12 -14.17 5.27
CA LYS A 50 15.54 -14.50 3.96
C LYS A 50 14.12 -15.07 4.08
N ILE A 51 13.35 -14.63 5.04
CA ILE A 51 11.94 -14.94 5.23
C ILE A 51 11.11 -13.79 4.66
N SER A 52 10.17 -14.11 3.78
CA SER A 52 9.23 -13.15 3.21
C SER A 52 8.02 -12.98 4.15
N PRO A 53 7.83 -11.82 4.80
CA PRO A 53 6.64 -11.58 5.61
C PRO A 53 5.42 -11.36 4.72
N ILE A 54 4.32 -12.06 5.03
CA ILE A 54 3.02 -11.91 4.39
C ILE A 54 2.08 -11.32 5.46
N ILE A 55 1.77 -10.05 5.34
CA ILE A 55 1.08 -9.30 6.39
C ILE A 55 -0.38 -9.09 5.99
N CYS A 56 -1.32 -9.48 6.87
CA CYS A 56 -2.74 -9.23 6.67
C CYS A 56 -3.17 -7.85 7.22
N SER A 57 -4.39 -7.42 6.90
CA SER A 57 -4.93 -6.11 7.26
C SER A 57 -5.50 -6.04 8.69
N LEU A 58 -4.98 -6.84 9.61
CA LEU A 58 -5.34 -6.83 11.02
C LEU A 58 -4.21 -6.21 11.84
N THR A 59 -4.53 -5.21 12.64
CA THR A 59 -3.62 -4.52 13.57
C THR A 59 -4.16 -4.64 15.00
N HIS A 60 -3.52 -4.03 15.99
CA HIS A 60 -3.99 -4.05 17.38
C HIS A 60 -3.77 -2.69 18.05
N ASN A 61 -4.51 -2.45 19.15
CA ASN A 61 -4.39 -1.20 19.91
C ASN A 61 -3.38 -1.27 21.07
N GLY A 62 -2.74 -2.40 21.29
CA GLY A 62 -1.84 -2.63 22.44
C GLY A 62 -2.56 -3.07 23.72
N GLU A 63 -3.89 -3.07 23.75
CA GLU A 63 -4.73 -3.37 24.92
C GLU A 63 -5.61 -4.63 24.71
N GLY A 64 -5.25 -5.47 23.73
CA GLY A 64 -5.94 -6.73 23.42
C GLY A 64 -7.04 -6.62 22.35
N GLN A 65 -7.33 -5.43 21.82
CA GLN A 65 -8.31 -5.27 20.74
C GLN A 65 -7.64 -5.36 19.38
N ILE A 66 -8.15 -6.25 18.52
CA ILE A 66 -7.78 -6.32 17.11
C ILE A 66 -8.60 -5.31 16.31
N LEU A 67 -7.93 -4.63 15.36
CA LEU A 67 -8.50 -3.59 14.52
C LEU A 67 -8.34 -3.96 13.05
N ASN A 68 -9.34 -3.62 12.22
CA ASN A 68 -9.26 -3.71 10.78
C ASN A 68 -8.60 -2.44 10.23
N THR A 69 -7.49 -2.59 9.48
CA THR A 69 -6.73 -1.46 8.93
C THR A 69 -6.65 -1.59 7.41
N ASN A 70 -6.72 -0.47 6.71
CA ASN A 70 -6.62 -0.46 5.26
C ASN A 70 -5.27 -1.03 4.80
N ALA A 71 -5.31 -2.03 3.92
CA ALA A 71 -4.11 -2.73 3.44
C ALA A 71 -3.17 -1.82 2.63
N ASP A 72 -3.70 -0.85 1.88
CA ASP A 72 -2.89 0.12 1.14
C ASP A 72 -2.10 1.03 2.10
N SER A 73 -2.74 1.42 3.21
CA SER A 73 -2.08 2.19 4.28
C SER A 73 -0.97 1.39 4.95
N ILE A 74 -1.21 0.11 5.24
CA ILE A 74 -0.18 -0.78 5.80
C ILE A 74 1.00 -0.89 4.84
N ALA A 75 0.75 -1.12 3.55
CA ALA A 75 1.79 -1.24 2.54
C ALA A 75 2.62 0.06 2.41
N SER A 76 1.96 1.22 2.39
CA SER A 76 2.63 2.54 2.35
C SER A 76 3.50 2.75 3.58
N GLU A 77 2.96 2.57 4.78
CA GLU A 77 3.67 2.83 6.04
C GLU A 77 4.88 1.89 6.23
N ILE A 78 4.74 0.60 5.90
CA ILE A 78 5.87 -0.34 5.91
C ILE A 78 6.93 0.10 4.91
N SER A 79 6.54 0.49 3.70
CA SER A 79 7.45 0.96 2.66
C SER A 79 8.22 2.20 3.10
N ILE A 80 7.55 3.17 3.72
CA ILE A 80 8.17 4.38 4.29
C ILE A 80 9.15 4.03 5.41
N LYS A 81 8.79 3.12 6.32
CA LYS A 81 9.71 2.72 7.40
C LYS A 81 10.96 2.05 6.86
N LEU A 82 10.80 1.16 5.88
CA LEU A 82 11.92 0.42 5.29
C LEU A 82 12.77 1.27 4.34
N SER A 83 12.23 2.35 3.74
CA SER A 83 12.99 3.23 2.82
C SER A 83 14.20 3.90 3.47
N LYS A 84 14.25 3.96 4.81
CA LYS A 84 15.41 4.43 5.55
C LYS A 84 16.65 3.56 5.37
N ASN A 85 16.46 2.27 5.06
CA ASN A 85 17.54 1.29 4.98
C ASN A 85 17.62 0.59 3.62
N TYR A 86 16.60 0.74 2.77
CA TYR A 86 16.47 0.01 1.50
C TYR A 86 15.97 0.93 0.38
N ASP A 87 16.35 0.63 -0.84
CA ASP A 87 15.70 1.18 -2.03
C ASP A 87 14.37 0.44 -2.28
N ILE A 88 13.27 1.11 -1.98
CA ILE A 88 11.93 0.49 -1.96
C ILE A 88 11.20 0.73 -3.27
N THR A 89 10.71 -0.36 -3.84
CA THR A 89 9.71 -0.35 -4.92
C THR A 89 8.38 -0.91 -4.39
N LEU A 90 7.38 -0.05 -4.24
CA LEU A 90 6.02 -0.43 -3.84
C LEU A 90 5.17 -0.76 -5.06
N LYS A 91 4.49 -1.90 -5.06
CA LYS A 91 3.64 -2.35 -6.16
C LYS A 91 2.23 -2.64 -5.67
N TYR A 92 1.27 -1.84 -6.12
CA TYR A 92 -0.15 -2.07 -5.84
C TYR A 92 -0.78 -2.91 -6.95
N CYS A 93 -1.10 -4.16 -6.63
CA CYS A 93 -1.74 -5.09 -7.56
C CYS A 93 -3.27 -4.97 -7.49
N PHE A 94 -3.93 -4.91 -8.65
CA PHE A 94 -5.39 -4.94 -8.77
C PHE A 94 -5.81 -5.61 -10.10
N ASP A 95 -7.04 -5.43 -10.56
CA ASP A 95 -7.61 -6.16 -11.70
C ASP A 95 -7.34 -5.52 -13.09
N LYS A 96 -6.70 -4.34 -13.13
CA LYS A 96 -6.41 -3.61 -14.37
C LYS A 96 -4.89 -3.46 -14.58
N PRO A 97 -4.43 -3.31 -15.84
CA PRO A 97 -3.00 -3.14 -16.13
C PRO A 97 -2.43 -1.84 -15.55
N GLY A 98 -3.25 -0.84 -15.32
CA GLY A 98 -2.87 0.46 -14.77
C GLY A 98 -4.08 1.36 -14.60
N ILE A 99 -3.86 2.64 -14.39
CA ILE A 99 -4.92 3.65 -14.30
C ILE A 99 -5.39 3.98 -15.72
N LEU A 100 -6.58 3.48 -16.07
CA LEU A 100 -7.17 3.62 -17.39
C LEU A 100 -7.73 5.03 -17.59
N THR A 101 -7.61 5.58 -18.81
CA THR A 101 -8.32 6.80 -19.23
C THR A 101 -9.69 6.49 -19.81
N ASP A 102 -9.89 5.27 -20.33
CA ASP A 102 -11.17 4.69 -20.72
C ASP A 102 -11.35 3.33 -20.04
N LYS A 103 -12.42 3.19 -19.24
CA LYS A 103 -12.72 1.96 -18.47
C LYS A 103 -12.91 0.71 -19.34
N ASN A 104 -13.31 0.89 -20.59
CA ASN A 104 -13.61 -0.19 -21.52
C ASN A 104 -12.40 -0.61 -22.36
N ASP A 105 -11.30 0.17 -22.31
CA ASP A 105 -10.08 -0.11 -23.04
C ASP A 105 -8.90 -0.33 -22.08
N ASN A 106 -8.49 -1.57 -21.91
CA ASN A 106 -7.34 -1.94 -21.07
C ASN A 106 -6.00 -1.42 -21.64
N LEU A 107 -5.94 -0.97 -22.87
CA LEU A 107 -4.73 -0.37 -23.46
C LEU A 107 -4.65 1.14 -23.21
N SER A 108 -5.73 1.75 -22.70
CA SER A 108 -5.81 3.19 -22.41
C SER A 108 -5.08 3.63 -21.14
N PHE A 109 -4.32 2.75 -20.47
CA PHE A 109 -3.67 3.11 -19.22
C PHE A 109 -2.56 4.16 -19.41
N LYS A 110 -2.48 5.10 -18.48
CA LYS A 110 -1.37 6.07 -18.44
C LYS A 110 -0.11 5.40 -17.89
N LYS A 111 1.00 5.52 -18.62
CA LYS A 111 2.31 4.98 -18.19
C LYS A 111 2.85 5.69 -16.95
N THR A 112 2.63 6.99 -16.84
CA THR A 112 3.04 7.80 -15.69
C THR A 112 1.91 8.73 -15.26
N ILE A 113 1.80 9.01 -13.97
CA ILE A 113 0.86 9.99 -13.41
C ILE A 113 1.60 10.82 -12.37
N ASN A 114 1.65 12.13 -12.59
CA ASN A 114 2.09 13.12 -11.62
C ASN A 114 0.89 13.79 -10.92
N LYS A 115 1.15 14.68 -9.95
CA LYS A 115 0.08 15.38 -9.21
C LYS A 115 -0.83 16.23 -10.10
N THR A 116 -0.34 16.79 -11.20
CA THR A 116 -1.14 17.57 -12.15
C THR A 116 -2.07 16.65 -12.94
N ASP A 117 -1.55 15.55 -13.47
CA ASP A 117 -2.34 14.51 -14.12
C ASP A 117 -3.44 13.98 -13.19
N TYR A 118 -3.09 13.68 -11.94
CA TYR A 118 -4.03 13.19 -10.93
C TYR A 118 -5.21 14.14 -10.73
N LYS A 119 -4.94 15.45 -10.55
CA LYS A 119 -6.00 16.47 -10.41
C LYS A 119 -6.93 16.50 -11.63
N GLN A 120 -6.38 16.39 -12.85
CA GLN A 120 -7.18 16.34 -14.07
C GLN A 120 -8.03 15.08 -14.16
N LEU A 121 -7.48 13.92 -13.77
CA LEU A 121 -8.20 12.64 -13.78
C LEU A 121 -9.36 12.62 -12.78
N ILE A 122 -9.22 13.25 -11.62
CA ILE A 122 -10.33 13.46 -10.67
C ILE A 122 -11.39 14.38 -11.29
N LYS A 123 -10.99 15.55 -11.83
CA LYS A 123 -11.92 16.51 -12.43
C LYS A 123 -12.74 15.88 -13.56
N ASN A 124 -12.13 14.99 -14.34
CA ASN A 124 -12.76 14.27 -15.44
C ASN A 124 -13.52 13.01 -14.96
N LYS A 125 -13.63 12.76 -13.65
CA LYS A 125 -14.29 11.58 -13.06
C LYS A 125 -13.76 10.23 -13.59
N ILE A 126 -12.49 10.21 -14.00
CA ILE A 126 -11.78 8.98 -14.41
C ILE A 126 -11.31 8.22 -13.17
N ILE A 127 -10.76 8.95 -12.19
CA ILE A 127 -10.41 8.44 -10.86
C ILE A 127 -11.51 8.86 -9.87
N TYR A 128 -12.07 7.90 -9.14
CA TYR A 128 -13.15 8.13 -8.17
C TYR A 128 -13.11 7.05 -7.07
N ASP A 129 -13.90 7.25 -6.02
CA ASP A 129 -14.11 6.33 -4.89
C ASP A 129 -12.79 5.75 -4.32
N GLY A 130 -12.70 4.44 -4.21
CA GLY A 130 -11.56 3.75 -3.60
C GLY A 130 -10.20 3.96 -4.29
N MET A 131 -10.16 4.48 -5.54
CA MET A 131 -8.90 4.76 -6.22
C MET A 131 -8.25 6.07 -5.71
N VAL A 132 -9.05 7.04 -5.26
CA VAL A 132 -8.56 8.33 -4.72
C VAL A 132 -7.64 8.09 -3.52
N PRO A 133 -8.07 7.44 -2.42
CA PRO A 133 -7.20 7.22 -1.27
C PRO A 133 -5.96 6.37 -1.59
N LYS A 134 -6.06 5.46 -2.56
CA LYS A 134 -4.91 4.66 -3.03
C LYS A 134 -3.82 5.55 -3.65
N ILE A 135 -4.19 6.47 -4.55
CA ILE A 135 -3.22 7.36 -5.21
C ILE A 135 -2.67 8.38 -4.23
N GLU A 136 -3.49 8.90 -3.30
CA GLU A 136 -3.02 9.77 -2.22
C GLU A 136 -1.99 9.07 -1.33
N SER A 137 -2.22 7.80 -0.97
CA SER A 137 -1.24 6.98 -0.26
C SER A 137 0.06 6.80 -1.06
N CYS A 138 -0.01 6.70 -2.40
CA CYS A 138 1.18 6.65 -3.25
C CYS A 138 1.99 7.95 -3.17
N TYR A 139 1.35 9.12 -3.30
CA TYR A 139 2.06 10.40 -3.18
C TYR A 139 2.66 10.59 -1.80
N TYR A 140 1.91 10.26 -0.75
CA TYR A 140 2.41 10.30 0.61
C TYR A 140 3.66 9.42 0.78
N ALA A 141 3.66 8.20 0.25
CA ALA A 141 4.79 7.29 0.34
C ALA A 141 6.01 7.81 -0.44
N LEU A 142 5.84 8.37 -1.66
CA LEU A 142 6.92 8.98 -2.44
C LEU A 142 7.54 10.17 -1.71
N GLU A 143 6.72 11.05 -1.13
CA GLU A 143 7.17 12.22 -0.36
C GLU A 143 7.94 11.83 0.91
N ASN A 144 7.71 10.61 1.41
CA ASN A 144 8.36 10.07 2.62
C ASN A 144 9.46 9.03 2.32
N GLY A 145 10.02 9.04 1.09
CA GLY A 145 11.26 8.36 0.78
C GLY A 145 11.15 7.03 0.03
N VAL A 146 9.94 6.60 -0.35
CA VAL A 146 9.79 5.43 -1.23
C VAL A 146 10.26 5.79 -2.63
N SER A 147 11.16 5.00 -3.22
CA SER A 147 11.84 5.34 -4.47
C SER A 147 10.94 5.17 -5.71
N ASN A 148 10.17 4.10 -5.76
CA ASN A 148 9.32 3.80 -6.91
C ASN A 148 7.97 3.25 -6.47
N ILE A 149 6.90 3.70 -7.14
CA ILE A 149 5.55 3.16 -6.94
C ILE A 149 4.91 2.82 -8.27
N PHE A 150 4.40 1.61 -8.39
CA PHE A 150 3.68 1.12 -9.57
C PHE A 150 2.29 0.61 -9.20
N ILE A 151 1.33 0.84 -10.09
CA ILE A 151 -0.05 0.37 -9.98
C ILE A 151 -0.37 -0.44 -11.24
N GLY A 152 -0.86 -1.67 -11.08
CA GLY A 152 -1.21 -2.52 -12.21
C GLY A 152 -1.72 -3.89 -11.82
N ASP A 153 -1.90 -4.78 -12.79
CA ASP A 153 -2.30 -6.16 -12.55
C ASP A 153 -1.15 -6.99 -11.95
N HIS A 154 -1.41 -8.25 -11.62
CA HIS A 154 -0.43 -9.15 -11.01
C HIS A 154 0.87 -9.30 -11.81
N LYS A 155 0.91 -8.94 -13.09
CA LYS A 155 2.10 -9.03 -13.94
C LYS A 155 3.18 -8.05 -13.52
N ILE A 156 2.81 -6.93 -12.84
CA ILE A 156 3.78 -5.94 -12.34
C ILE A 156 4.78 -6.55 -11.34
N ILE A 157 4.48 -7.72 -10.76
CA ILE A 157 5.43 -8.43 -9.89
C ILE A 157 6.69 -8.82 -10.67
N LYS A 158 6.52 -9.23 -11.94
CA LYS A 158 7.63 -9.68 -12.81
C LYS A 158 8.21 -8.55 -13.67
N THR A 159 7.37 -7.70 -14.24
CA THR A 159 7.77 -6.61 -15.14
C THR A 159 6.92 -5.37 -14.92
N THR A 160 7.50 -4.19 -15.05
CA THR A 160 6.82 -2.90 -14.93
C THR A 160 6.59 -2.20 -16.27
N GLU A 161 6.64 -2.94 -17.38
CA GLU A 161 6.47 -2.37 -18.74
C GLU A 161 5.05 -1.91 -19.04
N ASN A 162 4.05 -2.68 -18.56
CA ASN A 162 2.63 -2.44 -18.82
C ASN A 162 1.89 -2.13 -17.52
N CYS A 163 2.22 -0.98 -16.92
CA CYS A 163 1.58 -0.52 -15.68
C CYS A 163 1.67 1.00 -15.58
N THR A 164 1.05 1.58 -14.58
CA THR A 164 1.17 3.00 -14.24
C THR A 164 2.23 3.22 -13.17
N LYS A 165 3.22 4.06 -13.44
CA LYS A 165 4.17 4.57 -12.45
C LYS A 165 3.63 5.89 -11.88
N ILE A 166 3.59 6.01 -10.55
CA ILE A 166 3.29 7.28 -9.88
C ILE A 166 4.61 8.03 -9.68
N ILE A 167 4.61 9.33 -10.01
CA ILE A 167 5.77 10.22 -9.89
C ILE A 167 5.36 11.53 -9.21
N LEU A 168 6.29 12.18 -8.51
CA LEU A 168 6.09 13.49 -7.89
C LEU A 168 5.99 14.61 -8.93
#